data_a8049426584b6d03bc86d0c058ddea69
#
_entry.id   a8049426584b6d03bc86d0c058ddea69
#
_cell.length_a   1.000
_cell.length_b   1.000
_cell.length_c   1.000
_cell.angle_alpha   90.00
_cell.angle_beta   90.00
_cell.angle_gamma   90.00
#
_symmetry.space_group_name_H-M   'P 1'
#
loop_
_entity.id
_entity.type
_entity.pdbx_description
1 polymer ?
#
loop_
_entity_poly.entity_id
_entity_poly.type
_entity_poly.pdbx_seq_one_letter_code
_entity_poly.pdbx_strand_id
1 'polypeptide(L)'
;MLQIYKKSITMEKKIKRERNSSTKTEIISLLNEKKTALTHKDFQDYFEKSIDRVTIYRALDRLVEEGKLHRIANLEGGIQYALCNTCSHETHFHNHDHIHFSCRICKKTICLENNIPNLNLPKDYVIEEKQILISGICPNCK
;
A
#
# COMPACT_ATOMS: atom_id res chain seq x y z
N MET A 1 -1.89 5.47 45.03
CA MET A 1 -2.72 5.95 43.90
C MET A 1 -1.94 6.19 42.62
N LEU A 2 -0.77 6.82 42.61
CA LEU A 2 0.02 7.09 41.42
C LEU A 2 0.57 5.85 40.68
N GLN A 3 0.83 4.73 41.36
CA GLN A 3 1.34 3.50 40.76
C GLN A 3 0.26 2.72 39.99
N ILE A 4 -1.00 2.78 40.39
CA ILE A 4 -2.11 2.10 39.71
C ILE A 4 -2.42 2.83 38.39
N TYR A 5 -2.33 4.17 38.34
CA TYR A 5 -2.57 4.96 37.17
C TYR A 5 -1.50 4.75 36.08
N LYS A 6 -0.22 4.63 36.49
CA LYS A 6 0.90 4.32 35.57
C LYS A 6 0.77 2.92 34.94
N LYS A 7 0.26 1.94 35.70
CA LYS A 7 0.11 0.56 35.22
C LYS A 7 -1.01 0.42 34.19
N SER A 8 -2.13 1.14 34.35
CA SER A 8 -3.23 1.13 33.40
C SER A 8 -2.85 1.81 32.07
N ILE A 9 -2.17 2.95 32.11
CA ILE A 9 -1.69 3.65 30.92
C ILE A 9 -0.67 2.81 30.13
N THR A 10 0.16 2.03 30.84
CA THR A 10 1.17 1.17 30.21
C THR A 10 0.51 -0.06 29.54
N MET A 11 -0.53 -0.62 30.13
CA MET A 11 -1.31 -1.72 29.56
C MET A 11 -2.11 -1.26 28.32
N GLU A 12 -2.79 -0.12 28.38
CA GLU A 12 -3.52 0.43 27.24
C GLU A 12 -2.59 0.74 26.04
N LYS A 13 -1.41 1.29 26.30
CA LYS A 13 -0.39 1.50 25.25
C LYS A 13 0.14 0.20 24.67
N LYS A 14 0.26 -0.87 25.47
CA LYS A 14 0.73 -2.18 25.02
C LYS A 14 -0.33 -2.86 24.15
N ILE A 15 -1.58 -2.87 24.58
CA ILE A 15 -2.73 -3.40 23.82
C ILE A 15 -2.88 -2.66 22.47
N LYS A 16 -2.74 -1.33 22.46
CA LYS A 16 -2.82 -0.52 21.25
C LYS A 16 -1.66 -0.79 20.28
N ARG A 17 -0.45 -1.09 20.78
CA ARG A 17 0.69 -1.52 19.96
C ARG A 17 0.49 -2.91 19.36
N GLU A 18 -0.02 -3.87 20.10
CA GLU A 18 -0.29 -5.23 19.63
C GLU A 18 -1.38 -5.26 18.56
N ARG A 19 -2.49 -4.53 18.74
CA ARG A 19 -3.56 -4.38 17.74
C ARG A 19 -3.06 -3.76 16.43
N ASN A 20 -2.21 -2.75 16.52
CA ASN A 20 -1.66 -2.08 15.34
C ASN A 20 -0.66 -2.97 14.57
N SER A 21 0.04 -3.88 15.26
CA SER A 21 0.89 -4.89 14.65
C SER A 21 0.07 -5.96 13.93
N SER A 22 -1.02 -6.43 14.53
CA SER A 22 -1.96 -7.39 13.97
C SER A 22 -2.61 -6.85 12.68
N THR A 23 -3.14 -5.62 12.72
CA THR A 23 -3.75 -4.98 11.53
C THR A 23 -2.78 -4.89 10.36
N LYS A 24 -1.53 -4.51 10.60
CA LYS A 24 -0.50 -4.44 9.54
C LYS A 24 -0.21 -5.82 8.95
N THR A 25 -0.12 -6.85 9.79
CA THR A 25 0.11 -8.22 9.34
C THR A 25 -1.06 -8.73 8.48
N GLU A 26 -2.29 -8.46 8.89
CA GLU A 26 -3.48 -8.84 8.14
C GLU A 26 -3.59 -8.12 6.79
N ILE A 27 -3.26 -6.83 6.74
CA ILE A 27 -3.19 -6.05 5.48
C ILE A 27 -2.20 -6.68 4.50
N ILE A 28 -0.99 -7.02 4.97
CA ILE A 28 0.03 -7.66 4.13
C ILE A 28 -0.43 -9.04 3.66
N SER A 29 -1.03 -9.83 4.55
CA SER A 29 -1.55 -11.15 4.22
C SER A 29 -2.64 -11.09 3.14
N LEU A 30 -3.57 -10.15 3.27
CA LEU A 30 -4.64 -9.93 2.29
C LEU A 30 -4.09 -9.53 0.92
N LEU A 31 -3.11 -8.63 0.87
CA LEU A 31 -2.48 -8.22 -0.38
C LEU A 31 -1.71 -9.38 -1.05
N ASN A 32 -1.05 -10.22 -0.26
CA ASN A 32 -0.38 -11.42 -0.74
C ASN A 32 -1.37 -12.44 -1.32
N GLU A 33 -2.53 -12.60 -0.70
CA GLU A 33 -3.58 -13.50 -1.17
C GLU A 33 -4.21 -13.00 -2.47
N LYS A 34 -4.59 -11.72 -2.49
CA LYS A 34 -5.30 -11.12 -3.64
C LYS A 34 -4.41 -10.87 -4.86
N LYS A 35 -3.11 -10.67 -4.65
CA LYS A 35 -2.11 -10.38 -5.70
C LYS A 35 -2.52 -9.22 -6.62
N THR A 36 -3.19 -8.23 -6.06
CA THR A 36 -3.63 -7.01 -6.74
C THR A 36 -3.54 -5.83 -5.77
N ALA A 37 -3.43 -4.62 -6.28
CA ALA A 37 -3.58 -3.43 -5.46
C ALA A 37 -5.02 -3.31 -4.94
N LEU A 38 -5.17 -2.85 -3.71
CA LEU A 38 -6.45 -2.69 -3.04
C LEU A 38 -6.67 -1.23 -2.62
N THR A 39 -7.92 -0.78 -2.70
CA THR A 39 -8.33 0.53 -2.21
C THR A 39 -8.55 0.49 -0.70
N HIS A 40 -8.61 1.66 -0.07
CA HIS A 40 -8.99 1.75 1.34
C HIS A 40 -10.36 1.12 1.61
N LYS A 41 -11.30 1.26 0.65
CA LYS A 41 -12.62 0.65 0.75
C LYS A 41 -12.55 -0.88 0.79
N ASP A 42 -11.69 -1.49 -0.03
CA ASP A 42 -11.52 -2.95 -0.04
C ASP A 42 -11.02 -3.47 1.32
N PHE A 43 -10.13 -2.74 1.99
CA PHE A 43 -9.70 -3.06 3.35
C PHE A 43 -10.82 -2.88 4.36
N GLN A 44 -11.63 -1.82 4.26
CA GLN A 44 -12.79 -1.63 5.14
C GLN A 44 -13.81 -2.77 5.00
N ASP A 45 -14.10 -3.17 3.76
CA ASP A 45 -15.02 -4.27 3.48
C ASP A 45 -14.47 -5.61 4.00
N TYR A 46 -13.16 -5.84 3.90
CA TYR A 46 -12.51 -7.03 4.45
C TYR A 46 -12.59 -7.10 5.98
N PHE A 47 -12.34 -6.00 6.66
CA PHE A 47 -12.36 -5.95 8.13
C PHE A 47 -13.77 -5.88 8.73
N GLU A 48 -14.82 -5.68 7.94
CA GLU A 48 -16.25 -5.72 8.34
C GLU A 48 -16.57 -4.97 9.64
N LYS A 49 -16.03 -3.77 9.84
CA LYS A 49 -16.17 -2.97 11.07
C LYS A 49 -15.44 -3.51 12.33
N SER A 50 -14.71 -4.62 12.25
CA SER A 50 -13.87 -5.10 13.35
C SER A 50 -12.72 -4.14 13.66
N ILE A 51 -12.30 -3.36 12.65
CA ILE A 51 -11.27 -2.32 12.75
C ILE A 51 -11.84 -1.01 12.21
N ASP A 52 -11.67 0.07 12.97
CA ASP A 52 -12.16 1.38 12.56
C ASP A 52 -11.34 1.94 11.38
N ARG A 53 -12.01 2.81 10.60
CA ARG A 53 -11.45 3.43 9.40
C ARG A 53 -10.12 4.14 9.64
N VAL A 54 -10.00 4.86 10.76
CA VAL A 54 -8.80 5.63 11.09
C VAL A 54 -7.63 4.70 11.40
N THR A 55 -7.88 3.58 12.06
CA THR A 55 -6.86 2.56 12.36
C THR A 55 -6.33 1.92 11.07
N ILE A 56 -7.20 1.63 10.10
CA ILE A 56 -6.81 1.12 8.79
C ILE A 56 -5.92 2.14 8.06
N TYR A 57 -6.32 3.41 7.98
CA TYR A 57 -5.51 4.47 7.36
C TYR A 57 -4.12 4.59 7.99
N ARG A 58 -4.05 4.62 9.32
CA ARG A 58 -2.78 4.73 10.04
C ARG A 58 -1.89 3.50 9.82
N ALA A 59 -2.47 2.32 9.70
CA ALA A 59 -1.71 1.11 9.41
C ALA A 59 -1.16 1.13 7.98
N LEU A 60 -1.96 1.54 7.01
CA LEU A 60 -1.53 1.70 5.61
C LEU A 60 -0.42 2.75 5.47
N ASP A 61 -0.59 3.93 6.08
CA ASP A 61 0.42 4.99 6.05
C ASP A 61 1.76 4.52 6.63
N ARG A 62 1.73 3.83 7.76
CA ARG A 62 2.95 3.27 8.37
C ARG A 62 3.60 2.22 7.50
N LEU A 63 2.83 1.35 6.84
CA LEU A 63 3.37 0.36 5.91
C LEU A 63 4.01 1.00 4.68
N VAL A 64 3.48 2.13 4.23
CA VAL A 64 4.10 2.94 3.17
C VAL A 64 5.40 3.59 3.66
N GLU A 65 5.39 4.20 4.85
CA GLU A 65 6.60 4.79 5.48
C GLU A 65 7.69 3.74 5.73
N GLU A 66 7.30 2.52 6.09
CA GLU A 66 8.21 1.37 6.26
C GLU A 66 8.69 0.77 4.92
N GLY A 67 8.23 1.30 3.78
CA GLY A 67 8.59 0.80 2.44
C GLY A 67 8.01 -0.57 2.09
N LYS A 68 7.04 -1.08 2.85
CA LYS A 68 6.38 -2.37 2.59
C LYS A 68 5.26 -2.27 1.58
N LEU A 69 4.61 -1.13 1.52
CA LEU A 69 3.57 -0.82 0.55
C LEU A 69 3.94 0.43 -0.23
N HIS A 70 3.41 0.54 -1.42
CA HIS A 70 3.40 1.79 -2.18
C HIS A 70 1.99 2.19 -2.58
N ARG A 71 1.80 3.49 -2.77
CA ARG A 71 0.55 4.07 -3.22
C ARG A 71 0.55 4.13 -4.74
N ILE A 72 -0.56 3.75 -5.34
CA ILE A 72 -0.80 3.86 -6.78
C ILE A 72 -2.02 4.74 -6.98
N ALA A 73 -1.89 5.83 -7.73
CA ALA A 73 -3.05 6.59 -8.17
C ALA A 73 -3.86 5.74 -9.16
N ASN A 74 -5.16 5.58 -8.92
CA ASN A 74 -6.01 4.90 -9.87
C ASN A 74 -6.58 5.89 -10.90
N LEU A 75 -7.05 5.38 -12.04
CA LEU A 75 -7.60 6.21 -13.11
C LEU A 75 -8.93 6.89 -12.75
N GLU A 76 -9.59 6.45 -11.71
CA GLU A 76 -10.86 6.98 -11.20
C GLU A 76 -10.65 8.06 -10.11
N GLY A 77 -9.38 8.47 -9.85
CA GLY A 77 -9.02 9.51 -8.90
C GLY A 77 -8.83 9.05 -7.46
N GLY A 78 -8.83 7.74 -7.21
CA GLY A 78 -8.56 7.16 -5.89
C GLY A 78 -7.10 6.73 -5.71
N ILE A 79 -6.81 6.23 -4.51
CA ILE A 79 -5.52 5.63 -4.16
C ILE A 79 -5.71 4.14 -3.91
N GLN A 80 -4.82 3.35 -4.48
CA GLN A 80 -4.67 1.91 -4.20
C GLN A 80 -3.34 1.66 -3.52
N TYR A 81 -3.26 0.58 -2.75
CA TYR A 81 -2.06 0.14 -2.06
C TYR A 81 -1.65 -1.23 -2.58
N ALA A 82 -0.37 -1.39 -2.86
CA ALA A 82 0.20 -2.64 -3.34
C ALA A 82 1.45 -3.01 -2.56
N LEU A 83 1.72 -4.32 -2.47
CA LEU A 83 3.00 -4.83 -2.01
C LEU A 83 4.06 -4.60 -3.07
N CYS A 84 5.21 -4.12 -2.64
CA CYS A 84 6.38 -4.03 -3.48
C CYS A 84 7.42 -5.08 -3.05
N ASN A 85 7.68 -6.05 -3.92
CA ASN A 85 8.67 -7.10 -3.65
C ASN A 85 10.10 -6.66 -3.97
N THR A 86 10.26 -5.58 -4.74
CA THR A 86 11.56 -5.10 -5.26
C THR A 86 12.08 -3.83 -4.60
N CYS A 87 11.30 -3.20 -3.71
CA CYS A 87 11.78 -2.04 -2.96
C CYS A 87 12.72 -2.50 -1.86
N SER A 88 14.02 -2.34 -2.08
CA SER A 88 15.03 -2.55 -1.05
C SER A 88 14.93 -1.47 0.03
N HIS A 89 14.87 -1.89 1.29
CA HIS A 89 14.70 -1.03 2.47
C HIS A 89 15.88 -0.11 2.79
N GLU A 90 16.98 -0.18 2.04
CA GLU A 90 18.24 0.46 2.43
C GLU A 90 18.41 1.90 1.94
N THR A 91 17.60 2.35 1.01
CA THR A 91 17.63 3.74 0.54
C THR A 91 16.22 4.31 0.53
N HIS A 92 16.01 5.44 1.23
CA HIS A 92 14.75 6.19 1.27
C HIS A 92 14.29 6.74 -0.11
N PHE A 93 14.98 6.39 -1.18
CA PHE A 93 14.60 6.65 -2.55
C PHE A 93 13.86 5.41 -3.09
N HIS A 94 12.54 5.43 -3.00
CA HIS A 94 11.69 4.47 -3.66
C HIS A 94 11.75 4.69 -5.18
N ASN A 95 12.77 4.14 -5.80
CA ASN A 95 12.84 4.10 -7.26
C ASN A 95 11.81 3.08 -7.74
N HIS A 96 10.55 3.50 -7.84
CA HIS A 96 9.46 2.67 -8.37
C HIS A 96 9.61 2.56 -9.90
N ASP A 97 10.68 1.92 -10.33
CA ASP A 97 10.97 1.68 -11.74
C ASP A 97 10.18 0.48 -12.29
N HIS A 98 8.88 0.42 -11.98
CA HIS A 98 8.01 -0.62 -12.50
C HIS A 98 6.70 -0.02 -13.00
N ILE A 99 6.04 -0.78 -13.89
CA ILE A 99 4.78 -0.41 -14.48
C ILE A 99 3.64 -1.02 -13.66
N HIS A 100 2.60 -0.25 -13.41
CA HIS A 100 1.34 -0.77 -12.94
C HIS A 100 0.38 -0.92 -14.12
N PHE A 101 -0.32 -2.05 -14.18
CA PHE A 101 -1.32 -2.30 -15.20
C PHE A 101 -2.69 -2.42 -14.55
N SER A 102 -3.65 -1.61 -14.99
CA SER A 102 -5.03 -1.63 -14.54
C SER A 102 -5.94 -2.20 -15.62
N CYS A 103 -6.62 -3.31 -15.32
CA CYS A 103 -7.58 -3.90 -16.22
C CYS A 103 -8.93 -3.19 -16.13
N ARG A 104 -9.43 -2.68 -17.26
CA ARG A 104 -10.74 -2.01 -17.31
C ARG A 104 -11.93 -2.94 -17.14
N ILE A 105 -11.75 -4.27 -17.33
CA ILE A 105 -12.82 -5.28 -17.21
C ILE A 105 -12.91 -5.81 -15.78
N CYS A 106 -11.86 -6.46 -15.27
CA CYS A 106 -11.88 -7.03 -13.91
C CYS A 106 -11.47 -6.05 -12.82
N LYS A 107 -11.07 -4.83 -13.19
CA LYS A 107 -10.67 -3.74 -12.27
C LYS A 107 -9.44 -4.03 -11.41
N LYS A 108 -8.74 -5.13 -11.65
CA LYS A 108 -7.50 -5.46 -10.94
C LYS A 108 -6.36 -4.57 -11.43
N THR A 109 -5.56 -4.08 -10.48
CA THR A 109 -4.31 -3.38 -10.75
C THR A 109 -3.14 -4.23 -10.25
N ILE A 110 -2.23 -4.56 -11.13
CA ILE A 110 -1.07 -5.42 -10.85
C ILE A 110 0.24 -4.70 -11.15
N CYS A 111 1.29 -5.12 -10.48
CA CYS A 111 2.67 -4.68 -10.71
C CYS A 111 3.32 -5.52 -11.80
N LEU A 112 3.92 -4.88 -12.80
CA LEU A 112 4.71 -5.54 -13.85
C LEU A 112 6.18 -5.15 -13.66
N GLU A 113 6.94 -6.01 -12.96
CA GLU A 113 8.28 -5.68 -12.44
C GLU A 113 9.39 -5.58 -13.50
N ASN A 114 9.23 -6.22 -14.65
CA ASN A 114 10.32 -6.40 -15.63
C ASN A 114 10.24 -5.50 -16.87
N ASN A 115 9.35 -4.53 -16.89
CA ASN A 115 9.11 -3.65 -18.04
C ASN A 115 9.30 -2.18 -17.64
N ILE A 116 10.55 -1.69 -17.72
CA ILE A 116 10.85 -0.29 -17.43
C ILE A 116 10.93 0.46 -18.76
N PRO A 117 10.00 1.37 -19.06
CA PRO A 117 10.10 2.19 -20.24
C PRO A 117 11.21 3.24 -20.05
N ASN A 118 12.01 3.44 -21.07
CA ASN A 118 12.98 4.51 -21.08
C ASN A 118 12.25 5.85 -21.32
N LEU A 119 12.22 6.69 -20.30
CA LEU A 119 11.60 8.02 -20.37
C LEU A 119 12.66 9.08 -20.69
N ASN A 120 12.60 9.62 -21.88
CA ASN A 120 13.43 10.74 -22.27
C ASN A 120 12.71 12.06 -21.97
N LEU A 121 13.13 12.74 -20.92
CA LEU A 121 12.66 14.10 -20.62
C LEU A 121 13.58 15.15 -21.28
N PRO A 122 13.05 16.35 -21.57
CA PRO A 122 13.89 17.48 -21.95
C PRO A 122 14.98 17.75 -20.93
N LYS A 123 16.10 18.35 -21.37
CA LYS A 123 17.17 18.78 -20.46
C LYS A 123 16.59 19.76 -19.44
N ASP A 124 17.14 19.76 -18.24
CA ASP A 124 16.75 20.62 -17.10
C ASP A 124 15.53 20.17 -16.28
N TYR A 125 14.89 19.03 -16.60
CA TYR A 125 13.89 18.40 -15.74
C TYR A 125 14.56 17.44 -14.75
N VAL A 126 14.24 17.60 -13.46
CA VAL A 126 14.68 16.69 -12.39
C VAL A 126 13.49 15.81 -12.00
N ILE A 127 13.66 14.50 -12.09
CA ILE A 127 12.62 13.55 -11.67
C ILE A 127 12.78 13.32 -10.17
N GLU A 128 11.78 13.72 -9.39
CA GLU A 128 11.71 13.42 -7.95
C GLU A 128 10.92 12.15 -7.68
N GLU A 129 9.83 11.93 -8.41
CA GLU A 129 8.98 10.74 -8.31
C GLU A 129 8.48 10.33 -9.69
N LYS A 130 8.40 9.03 -9.92
CA LYS A 130 7.90 8.47 -11.18
C LYS A 130 6.87 7.39 -10.90
N GLN A 131 5.70 7.52 -11.49
CA GLN A 131 4.65 6.52 -11.47
C GLN A 131 4.14 6.28 -12.89
N ILE A 132 4.12 5.01 -13.32
CA ILE A 132 3.64 4.63 -14.66
C ILE A 132 2.46 3.69 -14.48
N LEU A 133 1.29 4.15 -14.92
CA LEU A 133 0.05 3.39 -14.90
C LEU A 133 -0.44 3.20 -16.34
N ILE A 134 -0.61 1.95 -16.75
CA ILE A 134 -1.15 1.56 -18.04
C ILE A 134 -2.52 0.94 -17.84
N SER A 135 -3.48 1.33 -18.65
CA SER A 135 -4.84 0.78 -18.66
C SER A 135 -5.09 -0.05 -19.91
N GLY A 136 -5.78 -1.16 -19.75
CA GLY A 136 -6.11 -2.05 -20.87
C GLY A 136 -6.95 -3.24 -20.46
N ILE A 137 -6.77 -4.36 -21.12
CA ILE A 137 -7.44 -5.63 -20.85
C ILE A 137 -6.38 -6.65 -20.49
N CYS A 138 -6.50 -7.28 -19.32
CA CYS A 138 -5.56 -8.31 -18.88
C CYS A 138 -5.75 -9.62 -19.66
N PRO A 139 -4.76 -10.54 -19.68
CA PRO A 139 -4.86 -11.81 -20.39
C PRO A 139 -6.05 -12.67 -19.99
N ASN A 140 -6.50 -12.59 -18.73
CA ASN A 140 -7.64 -13.38 -18.24
C ASN A 140 -9.01 -12.81 -18.65
N CYS A 141 -9.05 -11.59 -19.18
CA CYS A 141 -10.27 -10.91 -19.62
C CYS A 141 -10.36 -10.72 -21.14
N LYS A 142 -9.35 -11.21 -21.86
CA LYS A 142 -9.22 -11.09 -23.32
C LYS A 142 -10.12 -12.09 -24.06
#